data_320167b9c37615e8ef50bbd7d5be2df0
#
_entry.id   320167b9c37615e8ef50bbd7d5be2df0
#
_cell.length_a   1.000
_cell.length_b   1.000
_cell.length_c   1.000
_cell.angle_alpha   90.00
_cell.angle_beta   90.00
_cell.angle_gamma   90.00
#
_symmetry.space_group_name_H-M   'P 1'
#
loop_
_entity.id
_entity.type
_entity.pdbx_description
1 polymer ?
#
loop_
_entity_poly.entity_id
_entity_poly.type
_entity_poly.pdbx_seq_one_letter_code
_entity_poly.pdbx_strand_id
1 'polypeptide(L)'
;ALQSRTMHILDPLTVTDIDIGCRYPRCSHARVRSAGTIEVDIEYVDALTLGIDTRLWLHVPHYRFGALDAAMCLRIERFAGTLAIEITETDVRVYLHPGFVLDAHLSSVFGSKSKLQDVPKIEDIVLARLHQWIKHRLVWPHAWHIPLPGVAAT
;
A
#
# COMPACT_ATOMS: atom_id res chain seq x y z
N ALA A 1 -14.96 -14.44 25.51
CA ALA A 1 -14.28 -13.26 25.01
C ALA A 1 -12.93 -13.68 24.39
N LEU A 2 -12.94 -14.05 23.13
CA LEU A 2 -11.73 -14.23 22.31
C LEU A 2 -11.30 -12.85 21.84
N GLN A 3 -10.65 -12.11 22.71
CA GLN A 3 -9.88 -10.97 22.26
C GLN A 3 -8.75 -11.52 21.38
N SER A 4 -8.86 -11.24 20.11
CA SER A 4 -7.83 -11.46 19.11
C SER A 4 -6.51 -10.87 19.63
N ARG A 5 -5.65 -11.73 20.15
CA ARG A 5 -4.23 -11.43 20.23
C ARG A 5 -3.78 -11.23 18.79
N THR A 6 -3.76 -10.00 18.36
CA THR A 6 -3.06 -9.60 17.16
C THR A 6 -1.60 -9.92 17.40
N MET A 7 -1.20 -11.13 17.03
CA MET A 7 0.22 -11.49 17.05
C MET A 7 0.91 -10.52 16.11
N HIS A 8 1.74 -9.64 16.64
CA HIS A 8 2.64 -8.85 15.83
C HIS A 8 3.67 -9.81 15.21
N ILE A 9 3.28 -10.42 14.09
CA ILE A 9 4.15 -11.34 13.36
C ILE A 9 5.20 -10.57 12.56
N LEU A 10 4.88 -9.34 12.17
CA LEU A 10 5.76 -8.49 11.36
C LEU A 10 5.91 -7.11 12.02
N ASP A 11 7.14 -6.62 12.04
CA ASP A 11 7.44 -5.22 12.32
C ASP A 11 6.95 -4.30 11.18
N PRO A 12 7.00 -2.99 11.31
CA PRO A 12 6.70 -2.07 10.24
C PRO A 12 7.48 -2.41 8.98
N LEU A 13 6.81 -2.32 7.84
CA LEU A 13 7.42 -2.59 6.54
C LEU A 13 8.24 -1.38 6.09
N THR A 14 9.48 -1.61 5.71
CA THR A 14 10.35 -0.58 5.14
C THR A 14 10.54 -0.84 3.65
N VAL A 15 10.16 0.12 2.82
CA VAL A 15 10.39 0.04 1.38
C VAL A 15 11.85 0.40 1.10
N THR A 16 12.59 -0.53 0.51
CA THR A 16 14.02 -0.39 0.21
C THR A 16 14.30 -0.08 -1.25
N ASP A 17 13.42 -0.52 -2.14
CA ASP A 17 13.56 -0.33 -3.57
C ASP A 17 12.20 -0.26 -4.25
N ILE A 18 12.12 0.50 -5.33
CA ILE A 18 10.89 0.67 -6.12
C ILE A 18 11.26 0.60 -7.61
N ASP A 19 10.71 -0.37 -8.32
CA ASP A 19 10.76 -0.43 -9.77
C ASP A 19 9.34 -0.27 -10.32
N ILE A 20 9.09 0.87 -10.97
CA ILE A 20 7.75 1.23 -11.48
C ILE A 20 7.43 0.61 -12.84
N GLY A 21 8.29 -0.25 -13.38
CA GLY A 21 8.06 -0.87 -14.69
C GLY A 21 8.18 0.12 -15.85
N CYS A 22 7.58 -0.24 -16.98
CA CYS A 22 7.72 0.50 -18.23
C CYS A 22 6.41 1.14 -18.73
N ARG A 23 5.28 0.85 -18.15
CA ARG A 23 3.97 1.34 -18.60
C ARG A 23 3.47 2.49 -17.73
N TYR A 24 2.72 3.37 -18.37
CA TYR A 24 2.04 4.46 -17.68
C TYR A 24 0.64 4.03 -17.23
N PRO A 25 0.14 4.58 -16.11
CA PRO A 25 -1.25 4.41 -15.73
C PRO A 25 -2.18 4.92 -16.83
N ARG A 26 -3.25 4.21 -17.10
CA ARG A 26 -4.32 4.66 -17.98
C ARG A 26 -5.31 5.47 -17.16
N CYS A 27 -5.58 6.67 -17.63
CA CYS A 27 -6.63 7.53 -17.08
C CYS A 27 -7.80 7.57 -18.06
N SER A 28 -9.02 7.41 -17.54
CA SER A 28 -10.24 7.41 -18.36
C SER A 28 -11.42 7.99 -17.59
N HIS A 29 -12.50 8.27 -18.30
CA HIS A 29 -13.78 8.73 -17.72
C HIS A 29 -13.63 9.92 -16.75
N ALA A 30 -12.82 10.91 -17.16
CA ALA A 30 -12.71 12.15 -16.38
C ALA A 30 -14.06 12.86 -16.36
N ARG A 31 -14.51 13.24 -15.18
CA ARG A 31 -15.81 13.87 -14.97
C ARG A 31 -15.76 14.90 -13.83
N VAL A 32 -16.54 15.95 -13.99
CA VAL A 32 -16.74 16.96 -12.94
C VAL A 32 -17.89 16.50 -12.05
N ARG A 33 -17.61 16.31 -10.77
CA ARG A 33 -18.63 15.91 -9.78
C ARG A 33 -19.35 17.10 -9.18
N SER A 34 -18.59 18.15 -8.87
CA SER A 34 -19.09 19.39 -8.30
C SER A 34 -18.12 20.52 -8.60
N ALA A 35 -18.45 21.75 -8.24
CA ALA A 35 -17.51 22.85 -8.36
C ALA A 35 -16.22 22.54 -7.58
N GLY A 36 -15.10 22.47 -8.27
CA GLY A 36 -13.79 22.19 -7.69
C GLY A 36 -13.44 20.71 -7.49
N THR A 37 -14.32 19.76 -7.84
CA THR A 37 -14.04 18.32 -7.71
C THR A 37 -14.10 17.61 -9.06
N ILE A 38 -13.00 16.99 -9.44
CA ILE A 38 -12.86 16.17 -10.66
C ILE A 38 -12.59 14.74 -10.26
N GLU A 39 -13.25 13.81 -10.90
CA GLU A 39 -12.98 12.38 -10.76
C GLU A 39 -12.39 11.82 -12.04
N VAL A 40 -11.48 10.87 -11.92
CA VAL A 40 -10.88 10.13 -13.03
C VAL A 40 -10.68 8.67 -12.63
N ASP A 41 -11.01 7.77 -13.54
CA ASP A 41 -10.73 6.36 -13.35
C ASP A 41 -9.28 6.10 -13.75
N ILE A 42 -8.53 5.45 -12.86
CA ILE A 42 -7.13 5.09 -13.05
C ILE A 42 -7.02 3.57 -13.09
N GLU A 43 -6.30 3.10 -14.07
CA GLU A 43 -5.91 1.70 -14.16
C GLU A 43 -4.41 1.60 -14.50
N TYR A 44 -3.70 0.86 -13.69
CA TYR A 44 -2.31 0.52 -13.91
C TYR A 44 -2.20 -1.01 -14.03
N VAL A 45 -1.65 -1.48 -15.14
CA VAL A 45 -1.41 -2.90 -15.40
C VAL A 45 0.02 -3.04 -15.90
N ASP A 46 0.90 -3.39 -15.01
CA ASP A 46 2.31 -3.69 -15.32
C ASP A 46 2.90 -4.46 -14.11
N ALA A 47 4.20 -4.52 -14.05
CA ALA A 47 4.93 -5.09 -12.92
C ALA A 47 5.62 -3.98 -12.12
N LEU A 48 4.88 -3.38 -11.19
CA LEU A 48 5.48 -2.56 -10.15
C LEU A 48 6.07 -3.49 -9.08
N THR A 49 7.35 -3.40 -8.82
CA THR A 49 7.99 -4.17 -7.77
C THR A 49 8.47 -3.29 -6.63
N LEU A 50 8.22 -3.75 -5.41
CA LEU A 50 8.65 -3.11 -4.17
C LEU A 50 9.55 -4.06 -3.40
N GLY A 51 10.79 -3.64 -3.15
CA GLY A 51 11.64 -4.27 -2.16
C GLY A 51 11.19 -3.84 -0.77
N ILE A 52 10.98 -4.80 0.12
CA ILE A 52 10.49 -4.55 1.48
C ILE A 52 11.36 -5.30 2.47
N ASP A 53 11.86 -4.58 3.46
CA ASP A 53 12.52 -5.15 4.63
C ASP A 53 11.61 -5.07 5.85
N THR A 54 11.62 -6.13 6.64
CA THR A 54 10.90 -6.21 7.90
C THR A 54 11.56 -7.21 8.84
N ARG A 55 11.05 -7.30 10.06
CA ARG A 55 11.37 -8.37 11.02
C ARG A 55 10.17 -9.26 11.23
N LEU A 56 10.43 -10.54 11.15
CA LEU A 56 9.44 -11.58 11.36
C LEU A 56 9.60 -12.14 12.78
N TRP A 57 8.55 -12.05 13.57
CA TRP A 57 8.50 -12.64 14.91
C TRP A 57 7.88 -14.02 14.85
N LEU A 58 8.69 -15.04 15.11
CA LEU A 58 8.25 -16.42 15.14
C LEU A 58 7.87 -16.81 16.56
N HIS A 59 6.62 -17.09 16.80
CA HIS A 59 6.12 -17.66 18.05
C HIS A 59 5.93 -19.16 17.88
N VAL A 60 6.92 -19.92 18.33
CA VAL A 60 6.77 -21.37 18.51
C VAL A 60 6.38 -21.64 19.98
N PRO A 61 5.40 -22.51 20.26
CA PRO A 61 4.82 -22.67 21.61
C PRO A 61 5.80 -22.98 22.73
N HIS A 62 7.01 -23.43 22.44
CA HIS A 62 8.02 -23.82 23.42
C HIS A 62 9.39 -23.15 23.27
N TYR A 63 9.56 -22.28 22.25
CA TYR A 63 10.80 -21.56 22.03
C TYR A 63 10.49 -20.11 21.68
N ARG A 64 11.04 -19.19 22.45
CA ARG A 64 11.12 -17.79 22.07
C ARG A 64 12.23 -17.69 21.02
N PHE A 65 11.91 -17.96 19.76
CA PHE A 65 12.78 -17.54 18.68
C PHE A 65 12.68 -16.02 18.56
N GLY A 66 13.83 -15.38 18.48
CA GLY A 66 13.91 -13.96 18.27
C GLY A 66 13.36 -13.52 16.91
N ALA A 67 13.41 -12.24 16.65
CA ALA A 67 13.06 -11.67 15.36
C ALA A 67 14.06 -12.14 14.28
N LEU A 68 13.51 -12.54 13.12
CA LEU A 68 14.30 -12.82 11.93
C LEU A 68 14.17 -11.64 10.97
N ASP A 69 15.29 -11.10 10.52
CA ASP A 69 15.29 -10.13 9.45
C ASP A 69 14.84 -10.81 8.15
N ALA A 70 13.83 -10.24 7.51
CA ALA A 70 13.24 -10.74 6.27
C ALA A 70 13.25 -9.67 5.20
N ALA A 71 13.76 -10.01 4.04
CA ALA A 71 13.67 -9.20 2.83
C ALA A 71 12.65 -9.84 1.87
N MET A 72 11.76 -9.03 1.34
CA MET A 72 10.68 -9.49 0.47
C MET A 72 10.62 -8.64 -0.79
N CYS A 73 10.18 -9.25 -1.89
CA CYS A 73 9.84 -8.53 -3.11
C CYS A 73 8.34 -8.67 -3.36
N LEU A 74 7.64 -7.56 -3.28
CA LEU A 74 6.21 -7.46 -3.58
C LEU A 74 6.03 -7.01 -5.03
N ARG A 75 5.26 -7.74 -5.79
CA ARG A 75 4.90 -7.41 -7.15
C ARG A 75 3.43 -7.01 -7.23
N ILE A 76 3.17 -5.80 -7.69
CA ILE A 76 1.82 -5.28 -7.96
C ILE A 76 1.58 -5.41 -9.47
N GLU A 77 0.62 -6.25 -9.85
CA GLU A 77 0.30 -6.51 -11.24
C GLU A 77 -0.81 -5.61 -11.76
N ARG A 78 -1.74 -5.23 -10.89
CA ARG A 78 -2.84 -4.37 -11.25
C ARG A 78 -3.26 -3.49 -10.09
N PHE A 79 -3.46 -2.23 -10.39
CA PHE A 79 -4.13 -1.28 -9.52
C PHE A 79 -5.21 -0.57 -10.33
N ALA A 80 -6.43 -0.53 -9.82
CA ALA A 80 -7.53 0.18 -10.46
C ALA A 80 -8.41 0.86 -9.42
N GLY A 81 -8.87 2.05 -9.74
CA GLY A 81 -9.75 2.79 -8.84
C GLY A 81 -10.18 4.12 -9.44
N THR A 82 -11.06 4.80 -8.73
CA THR A 82 -11.48 6.15 -9.06
C THR A 82 -10.77 7.14 -8.14
N LEU A 83 -10.01 8.02 -8.75
CA LEU A 83 -9.32 9.12 -8.07
C LEU A 83 -10.17 10.37 -8.11
N ALA A 84 -10.35 11.01 -6.96
CA ALA A 84 -10.96 12.31 -6.86
C ALA A 84 -9.90 13.37 -6.57
N ILE A 85 -9.98 14.47 -7.30
CA ILE A 85 -9.11 15.64 -7.14
C ILE A 85 -10.01 16.81 -6.77
N GLU A 86 -9.88 17.27 -5.54
CA GLU A 86 -10.64 18.41 -5.01
C GLU A 86 -9.71 19.60 -4.88
N ILE A 87 -10.05 20.67 -5.58
CA ILE A 87 -9.28 21.92 -5.57
C ILE A 87 -9.99 22.89 -4.63
N THR A 88 -9.29 23.28 -3.57
CA THR A 88 -9.74 24.29 -2.62
C THR A 88 -8.94 25.59 -2.82
N GLU A 89 -9.24 26.61 -2.04
CA GLU A 89 -8.51 27.88 -2.11
C GLU A 89 -7.05 27.75 -1.63
N THR A 90 -6.76 26.78 -0.78
CA THR A 90 -5.46 26.63 -0.11
C THR A 90 -4.69 25.42 -0.50
N ASP A 91 -5.36 24.35 -0.91
CA ASP A 91 -4.74 23.07 -1.20
C ASP A 91 -5.47 22.30 -2.31
N VAL A 92 -4.80 21.28 -2.82
CA VAL A 92 -5.40 20.24 -3.65
C VAL A 92 -5.44 18.97 -2.83
N ARG A 93 -6.62 18.36 -2.73
CA ARG A 93 -6.83 17.09 -2.06
C ARG A 93 -7.00 15.99 -3.09
N VAL A 94 -6.23 14.93 -2.93
CA VAL A 94 -6.29 13.77 -3.82
C VAL A 94 -6.64 12.55 -2.99
N TYR A 95 -7.72 11.88 -3.35
CA TYR A 95 -8.17 10.68 -2.65
C TYR A 95 -8.78 9.65 -3.58
N LEU A 96 -8.76 8.41 -3.14
CA LEU A 96 -9.39 7.29 -3.82
C LEU A 96 -10.80 7.05 -3.26
N HIS A 97 -11.71 6.67 -4.11
CA HIS A 97 -12.98 6.11 -3.67
C HIS A 97 -12.77 4.72 -3.05
N PRO A 98 -13.62 4.33 -2.09
CA PRO A 98 -13.65 2.96 -1.59
C PRO A 98 -13.91 1.97 -2.74
N GLY A 99 -13.36 0.74 -2.63
CA GLY A 99 -13.57 -0.29 -3.64
C GLY A 99 -12.50 -0.33 -4.74
N PHE A 100 -11.34 0.31 -4.51
CA PHE A 100 -10.19 0.15 -5.39
C PHE A 100 -9.74 -1.32 -5.46
N VAL A 101 -9.17 -1.70 -6.59
CA VAL A 101 -8.63 -3.04 -6.83
C VAL A 101 -7.11 -3.00 -6.76
N LEU A 102 -6.54 -3.93 -6.02
CA LEU A 102 -5.10 -4.12 -5.89
C LEU A 102 -4.79 -5.60 -6.03
N ASP A 103 -4.23 -6.00 -7.17
CA ASP A 103 -3.74 -7.35 -7.40
C ASP A 103 -2.22 -7.34 -7.20
N ALA A 104 -1.78 -8.00 -6.16
CA ALA A 104 -0.38 -8.06 -5.79
C ALA A 104 -0.04 -9.41 -5.17
N HIS A 105 1.22 -9.81 -5.27
CA HIS A 105 1.74 -11.03 -4.66
C HIS A 105 3.20 -10.87 -4.26
N LEU A 106 3.65 -11.71 -3.35
CA LEU A 106 5.07 -11.80 -3.02
C LEU A 106 5.77 -12.66 -4.07
N SER A 107 6.72 -12.07 -4.79
CA SER A 107 7.52 -12.79 -5.77
C SER A 107 8.69 -13.54 -5.14
N SER A 108 9.20 -13.05 -4.01
CA SER A 108 10.25 -13.69 -3.25
C SER A 108 10.24 -13.27 -1.79
N VAL A 109 10.66 -14.16 -0.91
CA VAL A 109 10.86 -13.92 0.51
C VAL A 109 12.17 -14.55 0.93
N PHE A 110 13.07 -13.74 1.48
CA PHE A 110 14.38 -14.19 1.97
C PHE A 110 14.48 -13.89 3.46
N GLY A 111 14.78 -14.91 4.24
CA GLY A 111 15.17 -14.75 5.64
C GLY A 111 16.69 -14.82 5.79
N SER A 112 17.21 -14.49 6.97
CA SER A 112 18.64 -14.41 7.25
C SER A 112 19.44 -15.70 7.01
N LYS A 113 18.78 -16.85 6.84
CA LYS A 113 19.42 -18.16 6.58
C LYS A 113 18.66 -19.13 5.68
N SER A 114 17.44 -18.82 5.20
CA SER A 114 16.66 -19.74 4.38
C SER A 114 15.54 -19.02 3.62
N LYS A 115 15.09 -19.63 2.54
CA LYS A 115 13.87 -19.21 1.86
C LYS A 115 12.69 -19.42 2.81
N LEU A 116 12.05 -18.34 3.23
CA LEU A 116 10.84 -18.39 4.06
C LEU A 116 9.58 -18.73 3.24
N GLN A 117 9.72 -19.46 2.13
CA GLN A 117 8.61 -19.83 1.25
C GLN A 117 7.55 -20.69 1.95
N ASP A 118 7.91 -21.31 3.06
CA ASP A 118 7.04 -22.24 3.79
C ASP A 118 6.34 -21.60 5.00
N VAL A 119 6.45 -20.29 5.20
CA VAL A 119 5.65 -19.63 6.23
C VAL A 119 4.28 -19.32 5.63
N PRO A 120 3.25 -20.14 5.92
CA PRO A 120 1.91 -19.90 5.39
C PRO A 120 1.42 -18.54 5.90
N LYS A 121 0.81 -17.75 5.02
CA LYS A 121 0.15 -16.47 5.30
C LYS A 121 1.05 -15.22 5.41
N ILE A 122 2.36 -15.25 5.17
CA ILE A 122 3.15 -14.01 5.10
C ILE A 122 2.62 -13.10 3.99
N GLU A 123 2.34 -13.65 2.83
CA GLU A 123 1.75 -12.90 1.71
C GLU A 123 0.45 -12.23 2.12
N ASP A 124 -0.47 -12.96 2.72
CA ASP A 124 -1.76 -12.41 3.15
C ASP A 124 -1.59 -11.27 4.16
N ILE A 125 -0.66 -11.40 5.09
CA ILE A 125 -0.38 -10.37 6.10
C ILE A 125 0.22 -9.12 5.45
N VAL A 126 1.18 -9.28 4.55
CA VAL A 126 1.82 -8.15 3.86
C VAL A 126 0.82 -7.43 2.97
N LEU A 127 0.02 -8.17 2.20
CA LEU A 127 -1.02 -7.59 1.36
C LEU A 127 -2.10 -6.89 2.18
N ALA A 128 -2.52 -7.47 3.29
CA ALA A 128 -3.47 -6.83 4.20
C ALA A 128 -2.92 -5.52 4.77
N ARG A 129 -1.65 -5.47 5.15
CA ARG A 129 -1.00 -4.25 5.63
C ARG A 129 -0.89 -3.19 4.55
N LEU A 130 -0.52 -3.57 3.33
CA LEU A 130 -0.47 -2.65 2.19
C LEU A 130 -1.85 -2.07 1.90
N HIS A 131 -2.87 -2.91 1.88
CA HIS A 131 -4.25 -2.49 1.67
C HIS A 131 -4.73 -1.53 2.76
N GLN A 132 -4.44 -1.83 4.02
CA GLN A 132 -4.75 -0.95 5.16
C GLN A 132 -4.00 0.39 5.06
N TRP A 133 -2.74 0.37 4.66
CA TRP A 133 -1.96 1.59 4.48
C TRP A 133 -2.58 2.49 3.41
N ILE A 134 -2.97 1.94 2.27
CA ILE A 134 -3.66 2.69 1.20
C ILE A 134 -4.98 3.25 1.72
N LYS A 135 -5.77 2.45 2.43
CA LYS A 135 -7.04 2.89 3.01
C LYS A 135 -6.88 4.07 3.96
N HIS A 136 -5.90 3.98 4.86
CA HIS A 136 -5.69 5.01 5.88
C HIS A 136 -4.98 6.26 5.37
N ARG A 137 -4.40 6.22 4.20
CA ARG A 137 -3.67 7.36 3.63
C ARG A 137 -4.39 8.04 2.47
N LEU A 138 -5.07 7.28 1.65
CA LEU A 138 -5.55 7.76 0.36
C LEU A 138 -7.05 7.56 0.12
N VAL A 139 -7.73 6.70 0.88
CA VAL A 139 -9.15 6.44 0.68
C VAL A 139 -10.00 7.35 1.54
N TRP A 140 -11.03 7.98 0.94
CA TRP A 140 -11.97 8.83 1.65
C TRP A 140 -12.44 8.20 2.98
N PRO A 141 -12.47 8.92 4.11
CA PRO A 141 -12.28 10.37 4.29
C PRO A 141 -10.83 10.85 4.36
N HIS A 142 -9.85 9.98 4.18
CA HIS A 142 -8.44 10.36 4.11
C HIS A 142 -8.11 10.89 2.72
N ALA A 143 -7.17 11.83 2.66
CA ALA A 143 -6.72 12.42 1.42
C ALA A 143 -5.25 12.82 1.51
N TRP A 144 -4.58 12.81 0.38
CA TRP A 144 -3.29 13.43 0.25
C TRP A 144 -3.47 14.91 -0.03
N HIS A 145 -2.83 15.75 0.77
CA HIS A 145 -2.91 17.21 0.68
C HIS A 145 -1.67 17.77 0.01
N ILE A 146 -1.87 18.53 -1.04
CA ILE A 146 -0.81 19.23 -1.77
C ILE A 146 -1.08 20.73 -1.59
N PRO A 147 -0.23 21.47 -0.84
CA PRO A 147 -0.43 22.89 -0.66
C PRO A 147 -0.22 23.63 -1.97
N LEU A 148 -1.07 24.62 -2.26
CA LEU A 148 -0.90 25.47 -3.42
C LEU A 148 0.22 26.49 -3.17
N PRO A 149 1.17 26.66 -4.11
CA PRO A 149 2.22 27.65 -3.97
C PRO A 149 1.63 29.06 -4.01
N GLY A 150 2.05 29.91 -3.07
CA GLY A 150 1.67 31.34 -3.01
C GLY A 150 0.48 31.66 -2.09
N VAL A 151 -0.18 30.68 -1.49
CA VAL A 151 -1.12 30.92 -0.39
C VAL A 151 -0.35 30.83 0.90
N ALA A 152 0.14 31.95 1.38
CA ALA A 152 0.72 32.01 2.71
C ALA A 152 -0.37 31.62 3.72
N ALA A 153 -0.08 30.60 4.53
CA ALA A 153 -0.86 30.30 5.72
C ALA A 153 -0.76 31.54 6.65
N THR A 154 -1.81 32.34 6.66
CA THR A 154 -1.97 33.41 7.67
C THR A 154 -2.56 32.82 8.94
#